data_e5fc0250e6e7ec5d9bc6d42b58f5f054
#
_entry.id   e5fc0250e6e7ec5d9bc6d42b58f5f054
#
_cell.length_a   1.000
_cell.length_b   1.000
_cell.length_c   1.000
_cell.angle_alpha   90.00
_cell.angle_beta   90.00
_cell.angle_gamma   90.00
#
_symmetry.space_group_name_H-M   'P 1'
#
loop_
_entity.id
_entity.type
_entity.pdbx_description
1 polymer ?
#
loop_
_entity_poly.entity_id
_entity_poly.type
_entity_poly.pdbx_seq_one_letter_code
_entity_poly.pdbx_strand_id
1 'polypeptide(L)'
;AIKNNRVLVFMLTGDFIDAETARQFGLVNAVVAPERLASVTRELAQKIADKSPLSLRLGKKMFYEQLAMTLPEAYAFAAERMACNMDSDDAREGIDAFIQKRKPKWKGR
;
A
#
# COMPACT_ATOMS: atom_id res chain seq x y z
N ALA A 1 -11.02 -4.68 3.74
CA ALA A 1 -11.84 -4.92 2.54
C ALA A 1 -13.23 -4.34 2.73
N ILE A 2 -13.71 -3.57 1.77
CA ILE A 2 -15.08 -3.03 1.76
C ILE A 2 -16.04 -4.23 1.75
N LYS A 3 -17.03 -4.24 2.65
CA LYS A 3 -18.04 -5.28 2.60
C LYS A 3 -18.83 -5.14 1.30
N ASN A 4 -18.72 -6.12 0.42
CA ASN A 4 -19.29 -6.08 -0.95
C ASN A 4 -20.75 -5.60 -1.03
N ASN A 5 -21.59 -5.96 -0.03
CA ASN A 5 -22.99 -5.54 0.02
C ASN A 5 -23.19 -4.01 0.17
N ARG A 6 -22.29 -3.31 0.87
CA ARG A 6 -22.39 -1.84 1.05
C ARG A 6 -22.09 -1.10 -0.25
N VAL A 7 -21.08 -1.54 -0.98
CA VAL A 7 -20.76 -1.00 -2.30
C VAL A 7 -21.90 -1.24 -3.27
N LEU A 8 -22.45 -2.46 -3.26
CA LEU A 8 -23.57 -2.83 -4.13
C LEU A 8 -24.82 -1.97 -3.85
N VAL A 9 -25.20 -1.76 -2.59
CA VAL A 9 -26.32 -0.90 -2.23
C VAL A 9 -26.09 0.52 -2.76
N PHE A 10 -24.94 1.11 -2.47
CA PHE A 10 -24.58 2.45 -2.95
C PHE A 10 -24.66 2.56 -4.49
N MET A 11 -24.13 1.57 -5.21
CA MET A 11 -24.16 1.56 -6.67
C MET A 11 -25.56 1.39 -7.25
N LEU A 12 -26.43 0.61 -6.59
CA LEU A 12 -27.78 0.33 -7.08
C LEU A 12 -28.78 1.44 -6.71
N THR A 13 -28.63 2.09 -5.55
CA THR A 13 -29.54 3.16 -5.12
C THR A 13 -29.18 4.52 -5.70
N GLY A 14 -27.90 4.75 -5.98
CA GLY A 14 -27.38 6.07 -6.37
C GLY A 14 -27.44 7.11 -5.23
N ASP A 15 -27.63 6.66 -3.99
CA ASP A 15 -27.69 7.55 -2.82
C ASP A 15 -26.32 8.22 -2.58
N PHE A 16 -26.35 9.49 -2.18
CA PHE A 16 -25.14 10.18 -1.74
C PHE A 16 -24.77 9.75 -0.32
N ILE A 17 -23.49 9.52 -0.11
CA ILE A 17 -22.90 9.30 1.21
C ILE A 17 -21.93 10.41 1.55
N ASP A 18 -21.85 10.80 2.81
CA ASP A 18 -20.86 11.77 3.25
C ASP A 18 -19.46 11.16 3.33
N ALA A 19 -18.45 12.03 3.45
CA ALA A 19 -17.03 11.62 3.46
C ALA A 19 -16.70 10.70 4.64
N GLU A 20 -17.31 10.92 5.81
CA GLU A 20 -17.05 10.10 7.00
C GLU A 20 -17.66 8.70 6.86
N THR A 21 -18.86 8.60 6.29
CA THR A 21 -19.49 7.32 5.94
C THR A 21 -18.63 6.57 4.90
N ALA A 22 -18.11 7.27 3.89
CA ALA A 22 -17.18 6.69 2.91
C ALA A 22 -15.91 6.15 3.57
N ARG A 23 -15.37 6.84 4.58
CA ARG A 23 -14.23 6.38 5.37
C ARG A 23 -14.58 5.13 6.19
N GLN A 24 -15.72 5.12 6.88
CA GLN A 24 -16.17 3.96 7.65
C GLN A 24 -16.44 2.73 6.76
N PHE A 25 -16.84 2.95 5.51
CA PHE A 25 -17.00 1.88 4.53
C PHE A 25 -15.68 1.42 3.91
N GLY A 26 -14.58 2.14 4.13
CA GLY A 26 -13.29 1.83 3.55
C GLY A 26 -13.15 2.23 2.08
N LEU A 27 -14.00 3.15 1.60
CA LEU A 27 -13.90 3.72 0.25
C LEU A 27 -12.76 4.74 0.16
N VAL A 28 -12.52 5.47 1.24
CA VAL A 28 -11.42 6.43 1.37
C VAL A 28 -10.62 6.14 2.63
N ASN A 29 -9.32 6.48 2.61
CA ASN A 29 -8.41 6.20 3.72
C ASN A 29 -8.50 7.24 4.85
N ALA A 30 -8.81 8.49 4.50
CA ALA A 30 -8.90 9.59 5.44
C ALA A 30 -9.88 10.65 4.95
N VAL A 31 -10.43 11.41 5.89
CA VAL A 31 -11.23 12.60 5.64
C VAL A 31 -10.50 13.78 6.27
N VAL A 32 -10.33 14.84 5.51
CA VAL A 32 -9.64 16.06 5.92
C VAL A 32 -10.42 17.30 5.46
N ALA A 33 -10.16 18.45 6.07
CA ALA A 33 -10.74 19.69 5.61
C ALA A 33 -10.35 19.99 4.15
N PRO A 34 -11.23 20.58 3.34
CA PRO A 34 -11.03 20.79 1.90
C PRO A 34 -9.69 21.48 1.57
N GLU A 35 -9.33 22.51 2.33
CA GLU A 35 -8.08 23.26 2.16
C GLU A 35 -6.83 22.45 2.43
N ARG A 36 -6.94 21.34 3.17
CA ARG A 36 -5.84 20.44 3.50
C ARG A 36 -5.72 19.24 2.56
N LEU A 37 -6.70 19.00 1.71
CA LEU A 37 -6.73 17.79 0.87
C LEU A 37 -5.47 17.66 0.01
N ALA A 38 -5.08 18.72 -0.67
CA ALA A 38 -3.91 18.69 -1.56
C ALA A 38 -2.60 18.45 -0.80
N SER A 39 -2.41 19.08 0.38
CA SER A 39 -1.20 18.88 1.19
C SER A 39 -1.09 17.48 1.75
N VAL A 40 -2.16 16.96 2.35
CA VAL A 40 -2.18 15.61 2.95
C VAL A 40 -2.01 14.52 1.87
N THR A 41 -2.63 14.70 0.70
CA THR A 41 -2.45 13.77 -0.43
C THR A 41 -0.99 13.76 -0.89
N ARG A 42 -0.38 14.93 -1.03
CA ARG A 42 1.03 15.05 -1.44
C ARG A 42 1.98 14.45 -0.40
N GLU A 43 1.72 14.66 0.88
CA GLU A 43 2.50 14.06 1.97
C GLU A 43 2.46 12.52 1.93
N LEU A 44 1.27 11.94 1.70
CA LEU A 44 1.12 10.49 1.56
C LEU A 44 1.84 9.98 0.31
N ALA A 45 1.68 10.66 -0.83
CA ALA A 45 2.36 10.30 -2.07
C ALA A 45 3.90 10.35 -1.90
N GLN A 46 4.41 11.38 -1.22
CA GLN A 46 5.85 11.51 -0.95
C GLN A 46 6.36 10.39 -0.03
N LYS A 47 5.62 10.04 1.03
CA LYS A 47 5.98 8.90 1.90
C LYS A 47 6.10 7.58 1.13
N ILE A 48 5.27 7.40 0.10
CA ILE A 48 5.36 6.23 -0.79
C ILE A 48 6.54 6.37 -1.74
N ALA A 49 6.71 7.53 -2.37
CA ALA A 49 7.79 7.79 -3.31
C ALA A 49 9.20 7.69 -2.68
N ASP A 50 9.32 7.93 -1.37
CA ASP A 50 10.58 7.80 -0.62
C ASP A 50 10.99 6.33 -0.36
N LYS A 51 10.19 5.35 -0.76
CA LYS A 51 10.50 3.92 -0.60
C LYS A 51 11.18 3.35 -1.84
N SER A 52 11.84 2.20 -1.69
CA SER A 52 12.43 1.49 -2.82
C SER A 52 11.39 1.23 -3.92
N PRO A 53 11.62 1.71 -5.16
CA PRO A 53 10.71 1.43 -6.27
C PRO A 53 10.56 -0.06 -6.57
N LEU A 54 11.63 -0.83 -6.37
CA LEU A 54 11.62 -2.28 -6.53
C LEU A 54 10.68 -2.93 -5.50
N SER A 55 10.88 -2.61 -4.20
CA SER A 55 10.06 -3.18 -3.13
C SER A 55 8.60 -2.79 -3.24
N LEU A 56 8.27 -1.56 -3.65
CA LEU A 56 6.90 -1.14 -3.92
C LEU A 56 6.26 -1.95 -5.05
N ARG A 57 6.98 -2.14 -6.15
CA ARG A 57 6.49 -2.91 -7.31
C ARG A 57 6.25 -4.37 -6.94
N LEU A 58 7.22 -5.01 -6.28
CA LEU A 58 7.13 -6.40 -5.85
C LEU A 58 6.03 -6.59 -4.80
N GLY A 59 5.98 -5.73 -3.79
CA GLY A 59 5.00 -5.79 -2.71
C GLY A 59 3.56 -5.60 -3.23
N LYS A 60 3.35 -4.64 -4.13
CA LYS A 60 2.03 -4.43 -4.75
C LYS A 60 1.60 -5.63 -5.59
N LYS A 61 2.50 -6.19 -6.39
CA LYS A 61 2.23 -7.39 -7.18
C LYS A 61 1.87 -8.55 -6.27
N MET A 62 2.70 -8.84 -5.27
CA MET A 62 2.49 -9.90 -4.28
C MET A 62 1.13 -9.75 -3.57
N PHE A 63 0.77 -8.53 -3.17
CA PHE A 63 -0.50 -8.26 -2.49
C PHE A 63 -1.70 -8.74 -3.31
N TYR A 64 -1.75 -8.40 -4.60
CA TYR A 64 -2.87 -8.82 -5.45
C TYR A 64 -2.85 -10.31 -5.80
N GLU A 65 -1.67 -10.90 -6.02
CA GLU A 65 -1.54 -12.32 -6.35
C GLU A 65 -1.99 -13.24 -5.20
N GLN A 66 -1.73 -12.85 -3.95
CA GLN A 66 -2.09 -13.67 -2.78
C GLN A 66 -3.58 -13.63 -2.39
N LEU A 67 -4.37 -12.66 -2.89
CA LEU A 67 -5.77 -12.47 -2.45
C LEU A 67 -6.68 -13.69 -2.68
N ALA A 68 -6.37 -14.52 -3.66
CA ALA A 68 -7.13 -15.72 -3.99
C ALA A 68 -6.52 -17.01 -3.39
N MET A 69 -5.41 -16.92 -2.66
CA MET A 69 -4.71 -18.06 -2.09
C MET A 69 -5.27 -18.43 -0.72
N THR A 70 -5.15 -19.71 -0.36
CA THR A 70 -5.33 -20.13 1.03
C THR A 70 -4.20 -19.56 1.90
N LEU A 71 -4.41 -19.53 3.21
CA LEU A 71 -3.41 -18.97 4.13
C LEU A 71 -2.03 -19.66 4.03
N PRO A 72 -1.94 -21.02 4.01
CA PRO A 72 -0.65 -21.69 3.82
C PRO A 72 0.03 -21.36 2.49
N GLU A 73 -0.72 -21.32 1.39
CA GLU A 73 -0.20 -20.95 0.07
C GLU A 73 0.32 -19.50 0.06
N ALA A 74 -0.44 -18.57 0.66
CA ALA A 74 -0.04 -17.18 0.75
C ALA A 74 1.26 -16.99 1.56
N TYR A 75 1.44 -17.76 2.64
CA TYR A 75 2.69 -17.74 3.42
C TYR A 75 3.88 -18.27 2.62
N ALA A 76 3.72 -19.42 1.95
CA ALA A 76 4.78 -19.98 1.13
C ALA A 76 5.18 -19.03 -0.01
N PHE A 77 4.19 -18.49 -0.71
CA PHE A 77 4.38 -17.51 -1.78
C PHE A 77 5.07 -16.24 -1.28
N ALA A 78 4.62 -15.69 -0.15
CA ALA A 78 5.20 -14.47 0.42
C ALA A 78 6.66 -14.69 0.87
N ALA A 79 6.98 -15.85 1.45
CA ALA A 79 8.34 -16.18 1.87
C ALA A 79 9.31 -16.21 0.68
N GLU A 80 8.92 -16.85 -0.43
CA GLU A 80 9.71 -16.89 -1.67
C GLU A 80 9.95 -15.47 -2.23
N ARG A 81 8.88 -14.65 -2.32
CA ARG A 81 8.98 -13.28 -2.82
C ARG A 81 9.82 -12.37 -1.93
N MET A 82 9.72 -12.57 -0.61
CA MET A 82 10.54 -11.83 0.35
C MET A 82 12.02 -12.20 0.20
N ALA A 83 12.34 -13.50 0.06
CA ALA A 83 13.70 -13.95 -0.16
C ALA A 83 14.30 -13.30 -1.43
N CYS A 84 13.57 -13.32 -2.55
CA CYS A 84 14.00 -12.63 -3.77
C CYS A 84 14.22 -11.12 -3.58
N ASN A 85 13.34 -10.46 -2.82
CA ASN A 85 13.50 -9.02 -2.55
C ASN A 85 14.73 -8.75 -1.69
N MET A 86 15.05 -9.62 -0.73
CA MET A 86 16.22 -9.47 0.15
C MET A 86 17.57 -9.58 -0.58
N ASP A 87 17.62 -10.23 -1.73
CA ASP A 87 18.83 -10.32 -2.57
C ASP A 87 19.11 -9.05 -3.38
N SER A 88 18.16 -8.10 -3.40
CA SER A 88 18.28 -6.88 -4.19
C SER A 88 19.31 -5.88 -3.64
N ASP A 89 19.84 -5.03 -4.52
CA ASP A 89 20.68 -3.89 -4.14
C ASP A 89 19.92 -2.94 -3.19
N ASP A 90 18.64 -2.72 -3.45
CA ASP A 90 17.82 -1.84 -2.63
C ASP A 90 17.58 -2.40 -1.21
N ALA A 91 17.47 -3.72 -1.06
CA ALA A 91 17.36 -4.32 0.27
C ALA A 91 18.65 -4.13 1.09
N ARG A 92 19.82 -4.37 0.47
CA ARG A 92 21.11 -4.12 1.10
C ARG A 92 21.28 -2.66 1.48
N GLU A 93 20.99 -1.74 0.54
CA GLU A 93 21.02 -0.30 0.81
C GLU A 93 20.09 0.10 1.96
N GLY A 94 18.89 -0.48 2.02
CA GLY A 94 17.93 -0.22 3.10
C GLY A 94 18.44 -0.63 4.47
N ILE A 95 19.06 -1.81 4.56
CA ILE A 95 19.70 -2.32 5.78
C ILE A 95 20.86 -1.43 6.19
N ASP A 96 21.78 -1.12 5.27
CA ASP A 96 22.95 -0.29 5.52
C ASP A 96 22.55 1.12 5.97
N ALA A 97 21.58 1.73 5.30
CA ALA A 97 21.05 3.04 5.63
C ALA A 97 20.43 3.06 7.03
N PHE A 98 19.70 1.99 7.40
CA PHE A 98 19.11 1.85 8.73
C PHE A 98 20.19 1.75 9.82
N ILE A 99 21.21 0.90 9.63
CA ILE A 99 22.32 0.73 10.58
C ILE A 99 23.10 2.05 10.73
N GLN A 100 23.35 2.74 9.61
CA GLN A 100 24.09 4.00 9.58
C GLN A 100 23.24 5.24 9.94
N LYS A 101 21.94 5.07 10.22
CA LYS A 101 20.99 6.14 10.55
C LYS A 101 20.95 7.26 9.50
N ARG A 102 21.07 6.91 8.23
CA ARG A 102 20.99 7.84 7.08
C ARG A 102 19.79 7.54 6.18
N LYS A 103 19.49 8.47 5.30
CA LYS A 103 18.51 8.21 4.25
C LYS A 103 19.07 7.23 3.22
N PRO A 104 18.28 6.23 2.78
CA PRO A 104 18.68 5.31 1.73
C PRO A 104 18.69 6.00 0.36
N LYS A 105 19.54 5.45 -0.53
CA LYS A 105 19.66 5.87 -1.94
C LYS A 105 19.24 4.72 -2.83
N TRP A 106 17.96 4.67 -3.17
CA TRP A 106 17.39 3.58 -3.95
C TRP A 106 17.89 3.55 -5.39
N LYS A 107 18.17 2.36 -5.92
CA LYS A 107 18.59 2.11 -7.30
C LYS A 107 17.46 1.48 -8.14
N GLY A 108 16.42 0.94 -7.50
CA GLY A 108 15.30 0.28 -8.15
C GLY A 108 15.61 -1.15 -8.65
N ARG A 109 16.65 -1.77 -8.13
CA ARG A 109 17.10 -3.12 -8.52
C ARG A 109 17.69 -3.90 -7.36
#